data_17dba6cbc78b3fabf0e7ba9a791c3e4b
#
_entry.id   17dba6cbc78b3fabf0e7ba9a791c3e4b
#
_cell.length_a   1.000
_cell.length_b   1.000
_cell.length_c   1.000
_cell.angle_alpha   90.00
_cell.angle_beta   90.00
_cell.angle_gamma   90.00
#
_symmetry.space_group_name_H-M   'P 1'
#
loop_
_entity.id
_entity.type
_entity.pdbx_description
1 polymer ?
#
loop_
_entity_poly.entity_id
_entity_poly.type
_entity_poly.pdbx_seq_one_letter_code
_entity_poly.pdbx_strand_id
1 'polypeptide(L)'
;MVTSNVMRCALLAASVNKQNHLFQSNYLAGLVALGLYELEECGSLTWDGDRCVLGQPVPEERAYLAGLYQSIAGEADPSMRGLLGMMLKQGTQAFSAQVNQWMVDQGWVTVTTKKGLFGVESQRLEADPQEVAAVKQFVLAVTTGEPVT
;
A
#
# COMPACT_ATOMS: atom_id res chain seq x y z
N MET A 1 -9.61 -4.93 -12.64
CA MET A 1 -10.22 -3.88 -11.82
C MET A 1 -9.63 -3.89 -10.42
N VAL A 2 -9.23 -2.72 -9.92
CA VAL A 2 -8.64 -2.60 -8.59
C VAL A 2 -9.75 -2.60 -7.54
N THR A 3 -9.71 -3.57 -6.62
CA THR A 3 -10.73 -3.73 -5.58
C THR A 3 -10.19 -3.45 -4.17
N SER A 4 -8.88 -3.53 -3.97
CA SER A 4 -8.23 -3.30 -2.68
C SER A 4 -8.03 -1.81 -2.41
N ASN A 5 -8.32 -1.36 -1.20
CA ASN A 5 -8.07 0.02 -0.79
C ASN A 5 -6.58 0.34 -0.73
N VAL A 6 -5.74 -0.64 -0.36
CA VAL A 6 -4.28 -0.49 -0.44
C VAL A 6 -3.85 -0.21 -1.87
N MET A 7 -4.36 -0.99 -2.83
CA MET A 7 -4.03 -0.83 -4.24
C MET A 7 -4.58 0.48 -4.81
N ARG A 8 -5.80 0.87 -4.42
CA ARG A 8 -6.37 2.17 -4.83
C ARG A 8 -5.50 3.33 -4.38
N CYS A 9 -5.07 3.31 -3.12
CA CYS A 9 -4.17 4.32 -2.58
C CYS A 9 -2.85 4.37 -3.34
N ALA A 10 -2.24 3.20 -3.55
CA ALA A 10 -0.95 3.10 -4.24
C ALA A 10 -1.05 3.57 -5.70
N LEU A 11 -2.13 3.21 -6.37
CA LEU A 11 -2.35 3.59 -7.77
C LEU A 11 -2.53 5.11 -7.91
N LEU A 12 -3.32 5.73 -7.03
CA LEU A 12 -3.48 7.19 -7.03
C LEU A 12 -2.16 7.90 -6.74
N ALA A 13 -1.38 7.39 -5.78
CA ALA A 13 -0.06 7.94 -5.48
C ALA A 13 0.87 7.86 -6.69
N ALA A 14 0.89 6.73 -7.39
CA ALA A 14 1.69 6.56 -8.60
C ALA A 14 1.26 7.52 -9.72
N SER A 15 -0.04 7.83 -9.82
CA SER A 15 -0.55 8.75 -10.84
C SER A 15 -0.15 10.21 -10.59
N VAL A 16 0.02 10.60 -9.32
CA VAL A 16 0.27 12.00 -8.92
C VAL A 16 1.75 12.25 -8.66
N ASN A 17 2.41 11.33 -7.95
CA ASN A 17 3.78 11.51 -7.44
C ASN A 17 4.75 10.53 -8.08
N LYS A 18 4.93 10.62 -9.39
CA LYS A 18 5.77 9.70 -10.15
C LYS A 18 7.20 9.57 -9.61
N GLN A 19 7.75 10.61 -9.01
CA GLN A 19 9.11 10.63 -8.45
C GLN A 19 9.24 11.51 -7.19
N ASN A 20 8.15 11.96 -6.60
CA ASN A 20 8.22 12.95 -5.54
C ASN A 20 8.33 12.27 -4.18
N HIS A 21 9.46 12.46 -3.52
CA HIS A 21 9.72 11.91 -2.18
C HIS A 21 9.13 12.75 -1.03
N LEU A 22 8.63 13.96 -1.31
CA LEU A 22 8.10 14.87 -0.28
C LEU A 22 6.87 14.32 0.43
N PHE A 23 6.07 13.51 -0.25
CA PHE A 23 4.84 12.92 0.31
C PHE A 23 5.03 11.48 0.76
N GLN A 24 6.25 10.95 0.70
CA GLN A 24 6.51 9.54 0.93
C GLN A 24 6.11 9.10 2.35
N SER A 25 6.40 9.91 3.37
CA SER A 25 6.07 9.57 4.76
C SER A 25 4.57 9.48 4.99
N ASN A 26 3.80 10.48 4.49
CA ASN A 26 2.34 10.49 4.63
C ASN A 26 1.71 9.37 3.80
N TYR A 27 2.22 9.13 2.61
CA TYR A 27 1.77 8.03 1.76
C TYR A 27 1.99 6.68 2.44
N LEU A 28 3.19 6.43 2.99
CA LEU A 28 3.52 5.18 3.66
C LEU A 28 2.64 4.96 4.90
N ALA A 29 2.40 6.02 5.68
CA ALA A 29 1.53 5.94 6.85
C ALA A 29 0.10 5.54 6.45
N GLY A 30 -0.44 6.18 5.40
CA GLY A 30 -1.76 5.84 4.87
C GLY A 30 -1.82 4.42 4.32
N LEU A 31 -0.79 4.01 3.59
CA LEU A 31 -0.70 2.67 3.03
C LEU A 31 -0.69 1.60 4.12
N VAL A 32 0.09 1.81 5.18
CA VAL A 32 0.15 0.90 6.32
C VAL A 32 -1.19 0.83 7.05
N ALA A 33 -1.83 1.98 7.28
CA ALA A 33 -3.16 2.02 7.92
C ALA A 33 -4.19 1.21 7.13
N LEU A 34 -4.22 1.38 5.81
CA LEU A 34 -5.10 0.59 4.94
C LEU A 34 -4.71 -0.89 4.93
N GLY A 35 -3.42 -1.20 4.97
CA GLY A 35 -2.92 -2.56 5.07
C GLY A 35 -3.35 -3.26 6.35
N LEU A 36 -3.27 -2.56 7.48
CA LEU A 36 -3.74 -3.08 8.77
C LEU A 36 -5.24 -3.37 8.72
N TYR A 37 -6.02 -2.47 8.12
CA TYR A 37 -7.46 -2.67 7.95
C TYR A 37 -7.75 -3.90 7.09
N GLU A 38 -7.06 -4.09 5.98
CA GLU A 38 -7.26 -5.26 5.13
C GLU A 38 -6.81 -6.57 5.80
N LEU A 39 -5.74 -6.54 6.61
CA LEU A 39 -5.33 -7.70 7.42
C LEU A 39 -6.42 -8.08 8.44
N GLU A 40 -7.02 -7.09 9.07
CA GLU A 40 -8.13 -7.33 10.00
C GLU A 40 -9.34 -7.90 9.26
N GLU A 41 -9.66 -7.36 8.09
CA GLU A 41 -10.78 -7.78 7.26
C GLU A 41 -10.68 -9.25 6.84
N CYS A 42 -9.48 -9.75 6.52
CA CYS A 42 -9.28 -11.15 6.13
C CYS A 42 -8.96 -12.09 7.30
N GLY A 43 -9.02 -11.61 8.54
CA GLY A 43 -8.80 -12.44 9.74
C GLY A 43 -7.33 -12.70 10.05
N SER A 44 -6.41 -12.02 9.39
CA SER A 44 -4.96 -12.18 9.63
C SER A 44 -4.48 -11.33 10.79
N LEU A 45 -5.31 -10.41 11.28
CA LEU A 45 -4.99 -9.52 12.40
C LEU A 45 -6.26 -9.25 13.21
N THR A 46 -6.13 -9.29 14.53
CA THR A 46 -7.17 -8.86 15.46
C THR A 46 -6.55 -7.93 16.49
N TRP A 47 -7.39 -7.18 17.19
CA TRP A 47 -6.95 -6.28 18.24
C TRP A 47 -7.40 -6.77 19.60
N ASP A 48 -6.47 -6.82 20.55
CA ASP A 48 -6.75 -7.05 21.96
C ASP A 48 -6.36 -5.76 22.72
N GLY A 49 -7.36 -4.90 22.97
CA GLY A 49 -7.10 -3.56 23.46
C GLY A 49 -6.33 -2.75 22.43
N ASP A 50 -5.14 -2.27 22.80
CA ASP A 50 -4.23 -1.51 21.91
C ASP A 50 -3.17 -2.38 21.25
N ARG A 51 -3.20 -3.71 21.49
CA ARG A 51 -2.23 -4.65 20.92
C ARG A 51 -2.84 -5.44 19.77
N CYS A 52 -2.06 -5.62 18.73
CA CYS A 52 -2.50 -6.47 17.62
C CYS A 52 -2.02 -7.92 17.83
N VAL A 53 -2.88 -8.83 17.44
CA VAL A 53 -2.62 -10.27 17.51
C VAL A 53 -2.75 -10.83 16.09
N LEU A 54 -1.70 -11.50 15.63
CA LEU A 54 -1.73 -12.14 14.32
C LEU A 54 -2.63 -13.37 14.36
N GLY A 55 -3.47 -13.48 13.34
CA GLY A 55 -4.41 -14.58 13.17
C GLY A 55 -4.00 -15.49 12.01
N GLN A 56 -4.94 -15.74 11.12
CA GLN A 56 -4.75 -16.61 9.99
C GLN A 56 -3.65 -16.10 9.05
N PRO A 57 -2.96 -16.99 8.31
CA PRO A 57 -2.02 -16.56 7.28
C PRO A 57 -2.69 -15.66 6.24
N VAL A 58 -1.92 -14.75 5.65
CA VAL A 58 -2.41 -13.88 4.60
C VAL A 58 -2.87 -14.71 3.40
N PRO A 59 -4.11 -14.49 2.90
CA PRO A 59 -4.59 -15.21 1.71
C PRO A 59 -3.73 -14.93 0.48
N GLU A 60 -3.65 -15.87 -0.42
CA GLU A 60 -2.85 -15.75 -1.64
C GLU A 60 -3.30 -14.56 -2.50
N GLU A 61 -4.61 -14.33 -2.60
CA GLU A 61 -5.18 -13.19 -3.33
C GLU A 61 -4.86 -11.82 -2.71
N ARG A 62 -4.32 -11.81 -1.50
CA ARG A 62 -3.83 -10.62 -0.80
C ARG A 62 -2.35 -10.73 -0.43
N ALA A 63 -1.57 -11.45 -1.24
CA ALA A 63 -0.15 -11.67 -0.96
C ALA A 63 0.66 -10.37 -0.86
N TYR A 64 0.18 -9.26 -1.42
CA TYR A 64 0.80 -7.94 -1.24
C TYR A 64 0.82 -7.48 0.22
N LEU A 65 0.05 -8.10 1.11
CA LEU A 65 0.06 -7.80 2.55
C LEU A 65 1.09 -8.63 3.33
N ALA A 66 1.73 -9.62 2.69
CA ALA A 66 2.62 -10.55 3.38
C ALA A 66 3.82 -9.84 4.04
N GLY A 67 4.38 -8.83 3.37
CA GLY A 67 5.49 -8.05 3.94
C GLY A 67 5.10 -7.30 5.20
N LEU A 68 3.91 -6.70 5.21
CA LEU A 68 3.38 -6.02 6.40
C LEU A 68 3.10 -7.01 7.54
N TYR A 69 2.49 -8.14 7.22
CA TYR A 69 2.22 -9.21 8.19
C TYR A 69 3.52 -9.69 8.86
N GLN A 70 4.56 -9.92 8.07
CA GLN A 70 5.86 -10.36 8.59
C GLN A 70 6.54 -9.29 9.44
N SER A 71 6.41 -8.03 9.04
CA SER A 71 6.95 -6.91 9.83
C SER A 71 6.29 -6.82 11.20
N ILE A 72 4.98 -7.05 11.27
CA ILE A 72 4.25 -7.09 12.55
C ILE A 72 4.69 -8.29 13.37
N ALA A 73 4.85 -9.45 12.74
CA ALA A 73 5.30 -10.67 13.42
C ALA A 73 6.69 -10.51 14.04
N GLY A 74 7.55 -9.72 13.43
CA GLY A 74 8.90 -9.43 13.94
C GLY A 74 8.95 -8.30 14.96
N GLU A 75 7.83 -7.61 15.22
CA GLU A 75 7.82 -6.48 16.13
C GLU A 75 7.72 -6.95 17.58
N ALA A 76 8.65 -6.48 18.43
CA ALA A 76 8.68 -6.84 19.85
C ALA A 76 7.52 -6.23 20.64
N ASP A 77 7.04 -5.06 20.21
CA ASP A 77 5.91 -4.37 20.83
C ASP A 77 4.79 -4.21 19.80
N PRO A 78 3.82 -5.14 19.75
CA PRO A 78 2.72 -5.08 18.79
C PRO A 78 1.59 -4.13 19.19
N SER A 79 1.84 -3.19 20.10
CA SER A 79 0.88 -2.11 20.41
C SER A 79 0.83 -1.10 19.27
N MET A 80 -0.20 -0.26 19.25
CA MET A 80 -0.29 0.83 18.29
C MET A 80 0.96 1.70 18.31
N ARG A 81 1.52 1.96 19.50
CA ARG A 81 2.75 2.73 19.66
C ARG A 81 3.95 2.03 19.04
N GLY A 82 4.08 0.72 19.25
CA GLY A 82 5.15 -0.08 18.64
C GLY A 82 5.05 -0.11 17.14
N LEU A 83 3.85 -0.24 16.59
CA LEU A 83 3.61 -0.21 15.14
C LEU A 83 3.94 1.16 14.54
N LEU A 84 3.60 2.25 15.24
CA LEU A 84 4.00 3.60 14.80
C LEU A 84 5.53 3.73 14.78
N GLY A 85 6.22 3.18 15.77
CA GLY A 85 7.68 3.13 15.77
C GLY A 85 8.24 2.32 14.62
N MET A 86 7.61 1.19 14.28
CA MET A 86 7.96 0.38 13.11
C MET A 86 7.81 1.18 11.81
N MET A 87 6.76 1.99 11.69
CA MET A 87 6.53 2.83 10.52
C MET A 87 7.61 3.89 10.33
N LEU A 88 8.19 4.40 11.42
CA LEU A 88 9.28 5.37 11.37
C LEU A 88 10.65 4.71 11.09
N LYS A 89 10.77 3.43 11.38
CA LYS A 89 11.93 2.61 11.03
C LYS A 89 11.62 1.91 9.70
N GLN A 90 12.58 1.58 8.94
CA GLN A 90 12.51 1.10 7.54
C GLN A 90 11.58 -0.10 7.26
N GLY A 91 10.82 -0.61 8.24
CA GLY A 91 9.97 -1.79 8.07
C GLY A 91 8.83 -1.66 7.05
N THR A 92 8.43 -0.43 6.71
CA THR A 92 7.34 -0.18 5.76
C THR A 92 7.80 -0.10 4.30
N GLN A 93 9.10 0.05 4.05
CA GLN A 93 9.63 0.13 2.69
C GLN A 93 9.48 -1.21 1.95
N ALA A 94 9.68 -2.31 2.63
CA ALA A 94 9.48 -3.64 2.05
C ALA A 94 8.03 -3.85 1.64
N PHE A 95 7.08 -3.41 2.47
CA PHE A 95 5.66 -3.47 2.15
C PHE A 95 5.32 -2.60 0.93
N SER A 96 5.80 -1.37 0.89
CA SER A 96 5.59 -0.47 -0.24
C SER A 96 6.15 -1.06 -1.54
N ALA A 97 7.35 -1.63 -1.49
CA ALA A 97 7.96 -2.28 -2.65
C ALA A 97 7.13 -3.47 -3.14
N GLN A 98 6.59 -4.26 -2.21
CA GLN A 98 5.73 -5.40 -2.54
C GLN A 98 4.41 -4.95 -3.17
N VAL A 99 3.81 -3.88 -2.67
CA VAL A 99 2.60 -3.29 -3.24
C VAL A 99 2.87 -2.80 -4.67
N ASN A 100 3.97 -2.10 -4.88
CA ASN A 100 4.35 -1.61 -6.20
C ASN A 100 4.58 -2.78 -7.18
N GLN A 101 5.25 -3.82 -6.74
CA GLN A 101 5.49 -5.00 -7.57
C GLN A 101 4.18 -5.70 -7.93
N TRP A 102 3.26 -5.79 -6.99
CA TRP A 102 1.93 -6.34 -7.26
C TRP A 102 1.21 -5.57 -8.36
N MET A 103 1.23 -4.23 -8.30
CA MET A 103 0.62 -3.39 -9.33
C MET A 103 1.25 -3.61 -10.71
N VAL A 104 2.57 -3.76 -10.76
CA VAL A 104 3.30 -4.05 -12.00
C VAL A 104 2.88 -5.42 -12.55
N ASP A 105 2.82 -6.42 -11.70
CA ASP A 105 2.44 -7.78 -12.08
C ASP A 105 1.01 -7.86 -12.60
N GLN A 106 0.11 -7.03 -12.09
CA GLN A 106 -1.27 -6.94 -12.57
C GLN A 106 -1.41 -6.12 -13.85
N GLY A 107 -0.37 -5.43 -14.29
CA GLY A 107 -0.41 -4.57 -15.45
C GLY A 107 -1.05 -3.20 -15.22
N TRP A 108 -1.28 -2.82 -13.97
CA TRP A 108 -1.88 -1.52 -13.62
C TRP A 108 -0.87 -0.38 -13.65
N VAL A 109 0.41 -0.70 -13.52
CA VAL A 109 1.52 0.26 -13.50
C VAL A 109 2.63 -0.29 -14.37
N THR A 110 3.26 0.60 -15.15
CA THR A 110 4.44 0.30 -15.95
C THR A 110 5.64 1.00 -15.34
N VAL A 111 6.78 0.32 -15.30
CA VAL A 111 8.03 0.90 -14.83
C VAL A 111 8.85 1.31 -16.05
N THR A 112 9.20 2.58 -16.13
CA THR A 112 10.14 3.10 -17.14
C THR A 112 11.42 3.54 -16.47
N THR A 113 12.56 3.19 -17.07
CA THR A 113 13.87 3.57 -16.57
C THR A 113 14.42 4.71 -17.44
N LYS A 114 14.77 5.82 -16.82
CA LYS A 114 15.44 6.95 -17.50
C LYS A 114 16.88 7.03 -17.01
N LYS A 115 17.80 7.13 -17.98
CA LYS A 115 19.19 7.51 -17.68
C LYS A 115 19.27 9.02 -17.57
N GLY A 116 19.57 9.50 -16.37
CA GLY A 116 19.85 10.91 -16.16
C GLY A 116 21.27 11.30 -16.51
N LEU A 117 21.59 12.55 -16.31
CA LEU A 117 22.96 13.07 -16.39
C LEU A 117 23.87 12.25 -15.47
N PHE A 118 25.09 11.93 -15.92
CA PHE A 118 26.09 11.13 -15.18
C PHE A 118 25.76 9.63 -15.06
N GLY A 119 24.84 9.09 -15.90
CA GLY A 119 24.54 7.66 -15.90
C GLY A 119 23.70 7.20 -14.71
N VAL A 120 23.12 8.10 -13.94
CA VAL A 120 22.21 7.75 -12.85
C VAL A 120 20.88 7.28 -13.43
N GLU A 121 20.50 6.03 -13.14
CA GLU A 121 19.22 5.49 -13.56
C GLU A 121 18.14 5.89 -12.55
N SER A 122 17.05 6.46 -13.05
CA SER A 122 15.85 6.72 -12.26
C SER A 122 14.69 5.90 -12.81
N GLN A 123 13.93 5.27 -11.91
CA GLN A 123 12.73 4.55 -12.26
C GLN A 123 11.51 5.47 -12.14
N ARG A 124 10.65 5.39 -13.13
CA ARG A 124 9.39 6.13 -13.13
C ARG A 124 8.24 5.15 -13.25
N LEU A 125 7.24 5.31 -12.37
CA LEU A 125 6.02 4.53 -12.40
C LEU A 125 4.96 5.27 -13.21
N GLU A 126 4.35 4.58 -14.17
CA GLU A 126 3.25 5.12 -14.97
C GLU A 126 2.01 4.26 -14.75
N ALA A 127 0.99 4.87 -14.15
CA ALA A 127 -0.26 4.19 -13.86
C ALA A 127 -1.16 4.15 -15.12
N ASP A 128 -1.89 3.04 -15.29
CA ASP A 128 -2.88 2.90 -16.36
C ASP A 128 -3.99 3.96 -16.17
N PRO A 129 -4.21 4.85 -17.15
CA PRO A 129 -5.22 5.90 -17.03
C PRO A 129 -6.64 5.37 -16.79
N GLN A 130 -7.00 4.23 -17.34
CA GLN A 130 -8.32 3.64 -17.15
C GLN A 130 -8.53 3.16 -15.72
N GLU A 131 -7.53 2.52 -15.13
CA GLU A 131 -7.59 2.08 -13.74
C GLU A 131 -7.59 3.27 -12.77
N VAL A 132 -6.82 4.30 -13.06
CA VAL A 132 -6.81 5.54 -12.28
C VAL A 132 -8.19 6.20 -12.32
N ALA A 133 -8.81 6.30 -13.50
CA ALA A 133 -10.14 6.88 -13.65
C ALA A 133 -11.20 6.10 -12.86
N ALA A 134 -11.14 4.77 -12.89
CA ALA A 134 -12.04 3.92 -12.12
C ALA A 134 -11.89 4.13 -10.61
N VAL A 135 -10.65 4.25 -10.13
CA VAL A 135 -10.39 4.52 -8.71
C VAL A 135 -10.90 5.90 -8.31
N LYS A 136 -10.68 6.91 -9.14
CA LYS A 136 -11.20 8.27 -8.87
C LYS A 136 -12.73 8.28 -8.78
N GLN A 137 -13.41 7.55 -9.65
CA GLN A 137 -14.87 7.43 -9.60
C GLN A 137 -15.33 6.72 -8.33
N PHE A 138 -14.62 5.67 -7.92
CA PHE A 138 -14.92 4.97 -6.67
C PHE A 138 -14.79 5.92 -5.46
N VAL A 139 -13.69 6.67 -5.36
CA VAL A 139 -13.47 7.62 -4.27
C VAL A 139 -14.55 8.69 -4.26
N LEU A 140 -14.92 9.21 -5.43
CA LEU A 140 -15.95 10.23 -5.55
C LEU A 140 -17.31 9.68 -5.10
N ALA A 141 -17.67 8.46 -5.50
CA ALA A 141 -18.92 7.83 -5.09
C ALA A 141 -18.98 7.62 -3.57
N VAL A 142 -17.89 7.17 -2.96
CA VAL A 142 -17.80 6.99 -1.51
C VAL A 142 -17.93 8.32 -0.77
N THR A 143 -17.28 9.39 -1.26
CA THR A 143 -17.31 10.69 -0.61
C THR A 143 -18.65 11.42 -0.78
N THR A 144 -19.37 11.15 -1.86
CA THR A 144 -20.70 11.74 -2.12
C THR A 144 -21.85 10.90 -1.60
N GLY A 145 -21.57 9.68 -1.11
CA GLY A 145 -22.59 8.74 -0.66
C GLY A 145 -23.38 8.06 -1.77
N GLU A 146 -22.92 8.13 -3.02
CA GLU A 146 -23.58 7.48 -4.15
C GLU A 146 -23.31 5.96 -4.11
N PRO A 147 -24.24 5.12 -4.62
CA PRO A 147 -24.01 3.69 -4.70
C PRO A 147 -22.81 3.38 -5.62
N VAL A 148 -21.96 2.50 -5.16
CA VAL A 148 -20.83 1.97 -5.95
C VAL A 148 -21.38 0.77 -6.73
N THR A 149 -21.41 0.89 -8.04
CA THR A 149 -21.83 -0.20 -8.94
C THR A 149 -20.63 -0.89 -9.57
#